data_45faa8ac459f197d118d7fe15567dc1d
#
_entry.id   45faa8ac459f197d118d7fe15567dc1d
#
_cell.length_a   1.000
_cell.length_b   1.000
_cell.length_c   1.000
_cell.angle_alpha   90.00
_cell.angle_beta   90.00
_cell.angle_gamma   90.00
#
_symmetry.space_group_name_H-M   'P 1'
#
loop_
_entity.id
_entity.type
_entity.pdbx_description
1 polymer ?
#
loop_
_entity_poly.entity_id
_entity_poly.type
_entity_poly.pdbx_seq_one_letter_code
_entity_poly.pdbx_strand_id
1 'polypeptide(L)'
;MSKISLSPTNDFCPQSLFLYGTYDNEGKADFGLFCWFSYVWDSELGVMACIGGSKLTKENIHKQKVFSANLVTEPLLPLADYLGNTNGHNPEKMKPGIEIEQGRVLPVPVLAASPVTFELEVRQFIPLNDGEVMLCRIRNVLQDAALAEGTGSSPEKLAAIAPVHTTCRRYFSWKGTDLGAWGEPMAKMISAI
;
A
#
# COMPACT_ATOMS: atom_id res chain seq x y z
N MET A 1 23.31 28.71 4.50
CA MET A 1 23.37 27.24 4.64
C MET A 1 24.14 26.67 3.47
N SER A 2 25.15 25.83 3.69
CA SER A 2 25.91 25.14 2.64
C SER A 2 25.27 23.78 2.34
N LYS A 3 25.28 23.37 1.06
CA LYS A 3 24.86 22.03 0.63
C LYS A 3 26.09 21.18 0.36
N ILE A 4 25.98 19.87 0.66
CA ILE A 4 27.00 18.87 0.35
C ILE A 4 26.44 17.84 -0.61
N SER A 5 27.30 17.20 -1.40
CA SER A 5 26.91 16.07 -2.24
C SER A 5 26.91 14.78 -1.43
N LEU A 6 25.87 13.95 -1.65
CA LEU A 6 25.74 12.62 -1.04
C LEU A 6 25.63 11.56 -2.13
N SER A 7 25.83 10.30 -1.78
CA SER A 7 25.44 9.16 -2.62
C SER A 7 23.92 9.18 -2.84
N PRO A 8 23.39 8.59 -3.95
CA PRO A 8 21.97 8.52 -4.18
C PRO A 8 21.23 7.92 -3.00
N THR A 9 20.22 8.65 -2.49
CA THR A 9 19.36 8.23 -1.38
C THR A 9 17.98 8.84 -1.56
N ASN A 10 16.95 8.19 -0.98
CA ASN A 10 15.58 8.72 -0.85
C ASN A 10 15.26 9.13 0.60
N ASP A 11 16.27 9.25 1.45
CA ASP A 11 16.09 9.70 2.82
C ASP A 11 15.49 11.12 2.86
N PHE A 12 14.65 11.37 3.85
CA PHE A 12 13.92 12.63 4.05
C PHE A 12 12.96 13.00 2.92
N CYS A 13 12.61 12.01 2.04
CA CYS A 13 11.59 12.16 1.02
C CYS A 13 10.44 11.17 1.33
N PRO A 14 9.49 11.54 2.21
CA PRO A 14 8.44 10.63 2.68
C PRO A 14 7.55 10.13 1.57
N GLN A 15 7.22 8.84 1.61
CA GLN A 15 6.29 8.19 0.69
C GLN A 15 5.12 7.60 1.49
N SER A 16 3.91 7.77 0.97
CA SER A 16 2.72 7.10 1.53
C SER A 16 2.83 5.59 1.35
N LEU A 17 2.27 4.85 2.29
CA LEU A 17 2.28 3.39 2.28
C LEU A 17 0.94 2.83 1.83
N PHE A 18 1.01 1.79 1.00
CA PHE A 18 -0.14 1.04 0.53
C PHE A 18 0.08 -0.46 0.68
N LEU A 19 -0.96 -1.18 1.06
CA LEU A 19 -1.04 -2.62 0.90
C LEU A 19 -1.68 -2.93 -0.45
N TYR A 20 -0.90 -3.51 -1.38
CA TYR A 20 -1.42 -3.99 -2.66
C TYR A 20 -2.04 -5.35 -2.47
N GLY A 21 -3.34 -5.44 -2.74
CA GLY A 21 -4.13 -6.67 -2.64
C GLY A 21 -4.34 -7.33 -3.99
N THR A 22 -4.10 -8.62 -4.06
CA THR A 22 -4.25 -9.45 -5.27
C THR A 22 -4.92 -10.76 -4.94
N TYR A 23 -5.66 -11.34 -5.90
CA TYR A 23 -6.03 -12.75 -5.85
C TYR A 23 -5.10 -13.59 -6.73
N ASP A 24 -4.81 -14.80 -6.31
CA ASP A 24 -4.23 -15.80 -7.20
C ASP A 24 -5.30 -16.47 -8.09
N ASN A 25 -4.91 -17.48 -8.89
CA ASN A 25 -5.83 -18.18 -9.79
C ASN A 25 -6.87 -19.04 -9.05
N GLU A 26 -6.67 -19.32 -7.76
CA GLU A 26 -7.57 -20.09 -6.91
C GLU A 26 -8.48 -19.18 -6.07
N GLY A 27 -8.35 -17.86 -6.23
CA GLY A 27 -9.11 -16.86 -5.47
C GLY A 27 -8.56 -16.60 -4.07
N LYS A 28 -7.34 -17.07 -3.76
CA LYS A 28 -6.69 -16.79 -2.49
C LYS A 28 -6.08 -15.38 -2.51
N ALA A 29 -6.39 -14.59 -1.49
CA ALA A 29 -5.86 -13.25 -1.34
C ALA A 29 -4.39 -13.24 -0.88
N ASP A 30 -3.61 -12.28 -1.38
CA ASP A 30 -2.31 -11.89 -0.86
C ASP A 30 -2.23 -10.36 -0.79
N PHE A 31 -1.56 -9.84 0.23
CA PHE A 31 -1.26 -8.43 0.38
C PHE A 31 0.23 -8.21 0.57
N GLY A 32 0.79 -7.23 -0.13
CA GLY A 32 2.18 -6.79 0.03
C GLY A 32 2.26 -5.30 0.32
N LEU A 33 3.23 -4.89 1.16
CA LEU A 33 3.46 -3.49 1.54
C LEU A 33 4.38 -2.80 0.56
N PHE A 34 3.94 -1.66 0.01
CA PHE A 34 4.68 -0.87 -0.97
C PHE A 34 4.54 0.63 -0.70
N CYS A 35 5.54 1.42 -1.13
CA CYS A 35 5.55 2.87 -0.98
C CYS A 35 5.84 3.62 -2.30
N TRP A 36 6.24 2.93 -3.34
CA TRP A 36 6.47 3.58 -4.64
C TRP A 36 5.17 3.67 -5.43
N PHE A 37 4.39 4.68 -5.09
CA PHE A 37 3.07 4.97 -5.64
C PHE A 37 2.97 6.47 -5.90
N SER A 38 2.66 6.86 -7.13
CA SER A 38 2.52 8.25 -7.52
C SER A 38 1.38 8.42 -8.52
N TYR A 39 0.72 9.57 -8.50
CA TYR A 39 -0.24 9.91 -9.53
C TYR A 39 0.45 10.28 -10.84
N VAL A 40 -0.19 9.93 -11.96
CA VAL A 40 0.18 10.32 -13.30
C VAL A 40 -1.03 10.89 -14.03
N TRP A 41 -0.77 11.73 -15.01
CA TRP A 41 -1.80 12.27 -15.88
C TRP A 41 -1.51 11.84 -17.32
N ASP A 42 -2.40 11.05 -17.88
CA ASP A 42 -2.35 10.59 -19.28
C ASP A 42 -3.78 10.62 -19.84
N SER A 43 -4.24 11.81 -20.23
CA SER A 43 -5.64 12.09 -20.61
C SER A 43 -6.68 11.82 -19.52
N GLU A 44 -6.34 11.04 -18.52
CA GLU A 44 -7.11 10.77 -17.30
C GLU A 44 -6.16 10.65 -16.11
N LEU A 45 -6.69 10.78 -14.88
CA LEU A 45 -5.93 10.53 -13.66
C LEU A 45 -5.64 9.03 -13.54
N GLY A 46 -4.36 8.69 -13.46
CA GLY A 46 -3.88 7.34 -13.26
C GLY A 46 -2.88 7.23 -12.11
N VAL A 47 -2.29 6.07 -11.99
CA VAL A 47 -1.27 5.74 -10.99
C VAL A 47 -0.08 5.11 -11.65
N MET A 48 1.10 5.53 -11.21
CA MET A 48 2.37 4.83 -11.42
C MET A 48 2.73 4.10 -10.13
N ALA A 49 2.85 2.78 -10.20
CA ALA A 49 3.28 1.93 -9.10
C ALA A 49 4.55 1.18 -9.48
N CYS A 50 5.50 1.01 -8.54
CA CYS A 50 6.72 0.27 -8.82
C CYS A 50 6.90 -0.85 -7.79
N ILE A 51 7.26 -2.05 -8.26
CA ILE A 51 7.56 -3.21 -7.43
C ILE A 51 8.95 -3.74 -7.79
N GLY A 52 9.88 -3.69 -6.82
CA GLY A 52 11.21 -4.27 -6.93
C GLY A 52 11.26 -5.74 -6.57
N GLY A 53 12.21 -6.47 -7.15
CA GLY A 53 12.50 -7.87 -6.87
C GLY A 53 11.37 -8.84 -7.23
N SER A 54 11.51 -10.10 -6.77
CA SER A 54 10.48 -11.14 -6.92
C SER A 54 9.47 -11.06 -5.76
N LYS A 55 8.19 -10.99 -6.05
CA LYS A 55 7.08 -10.89 -5.09
C LYS A 55 5.87 -11.65 -5.61
N LEU A 56 5.18 -12.42 -4.75
CA LEU A 56 3.91 -13.08 -5.10
C LEU A 56 2.88 -12.06 -5.61
N THR A 57 2.78 -10.90 -4.94
CA THR A 57 1.90 -9.80 -5.37
C THR A 57 2.17 -9.41 -6.83
N LYS A 58 3.46 -9.28 -7.24
CA LYS A 58 3.84 -8.96 -8.62
C LYS A 58 3.44 -10.07 -9.59
N GLU A 59 3.66 -11.34 -9.23
CA GLU A 59 3.27 -12.51 -10.03
C GLU A 59 1.76 -12.54 -10.26
N ASN A 60 0.96 -12.28 -9.22
CA ASN A 60 -0.49 -12.21 -9.31
C ASN A 60 -0.95 -11.04 -10.20
N ILE A 61 -0.34 -9.86 -10.06
CA ILE A 61 -0.66 -8.70 -10.92
C ILE A 61 -0.36 -9.01 -12.39
N HIS A 62 0.73 -9.71 -12.68
CA HIS A 62 1.03 -10.12 -14.08
C HIS A 62 -0.04 -11.04 -14.66
N LYS A 63 -0.63 -11.93 -13.84
CA LYS A 63 -1.69 -12.86 -14.27
C LYS A 63 -3.04 -12.17 -14.41
N GLN A 64 -3.43 -11.39 -13.41
CA GLN A 64 -4.77 -10.81 -13.29
C GLN A 64 -4.91 -9.42 -13.93
N LYS A 65 -3.81 -8.67 -14.08
CA LYS A 65 -3.76 -7.29 -14.59
C LYS A 65 -4.52 -6.28 -13.71
N VAL A 66 -4.99 -6.70 -12.56
CA VAL A 66 -5.72 -5.86 -11.59
C VAL A 66 -5.21 -6.08 -10.17
N PHE A 67 -5.31 -5.04 -9.34
CA PHE A 67 -4.99 -5.11 -7.92
C PHE A 67 -5.67 -3.97 -7.15
N SER A 68 -5.79 -4.08 -5.85
CA SER A 68 -6.18 -2.98 -4.98
C SER A 68 -4.96 -2.30 -4.36
N ALA A 69 -5.04 -1.01 -4.08
CA ALA A 69 -4.07 -0.28 -3.27
C ALA A 69 -4.80 0.31 -2.06
N ASN A 70 -4.58 -0.30 -0.90
CA ASN A 70 -5.24 0.00 0.36
C ASN A 70 -4.33 0.92 1.19
N LEU A 71 -4.77 2.13 1.52
CA LEU A 71 -3.98 3.11 2.27
C LEU A 71 -3.68 2.59 3.69
N VAL A 72 -2.42 2.66 4.08
CA VAL A 72 -1.99 2.29 5.43
C VAL A 72 -2.16 3.45 6.39
N THR A 73 -2.82 3.18 7.51
CA THR A 73 -3.07 4.11 8.62
C THR A 73 -2.28 3.69 9.86
N GLU A 74 -2.18 4.56 10.87
CA GLU A 74 -1.47 4.22 12.11
C GLU A 74 -2.05 2.96 12.80
N PRO A 75 -3.38 2.76 12.93
CA PRO A 75 -3.93 1.52 13.47
C PRO A 75 -3.62 0.28 12.62
N LEU A 76 -3.54 0.42 11.31
CA LEU A 76 -3.26 -0.68 10.37
C LEU A 76 -1.76 -1.01 10.28
N LEU A 77 -0.88 -0.13 10.75
CA LEU A 77 0.57 -0.27 10.57
C LEU A 77 1.16 -1.60 11.08
N PRO A 78 0.79 -2.14 12.26
CA PRO A 78 1.34 -3.42 12.72
C PRO A 78 1.05 -4.57 11.75
N LEU A 79 -0.17 -4.66 11.23
CA LEU A 79 -0.55 -5.65 10.22
C LEU A 79 0.16 -5.39 8.88
N ALA A 80 0.25 -4.14 8.46
CA ALA A 80 0.91 -3.77 7.22
C ALA A 80 2.40 -4.12 7.23
N ASP A 81 3.09 -3.84 8.33
CA ASP A 81 4.49 -4.20 8.53
C ASP A 81 4.69 -5.72 8.52
N TYR A 82 3.82 -6.48 9.19
CA TYR A 82 3.82 -7.95 9.14
C TYR A 82 3.66 -8.48 7.70
N LEU A 83 2.66 -8.00 6.95
CA LEU A 83 2.40 -8.41 5.57
C LEU A 83 3.54 -8.04 4.62
N GLY A 84 4.23 -6.92 4.88
CA GLY A 84 5.38 -6.47 4.11
C GLY A 84 6.65 -7.27 4.36
N ASN A 85 6.85 -7.74 5.59
CA ASN A 85 8.02 -8.50 6.01
C ASN A 85 7.84 -10.03 5.89
N THR A 86 6.62 -10.50 5.60
CA THR A 86 6.34 -11.92 5.41
C THR A 86 6.32 -12.27 3.93
N ASN A 87 7.05 -13.34 3.55
CA ASN A 87 7.08 -13.80 2.17
C ASN A 87 5.68 -14.23 1.71
N GLY A 88 5.23 -13.76 0.52
CA GLY A 88 3.92 -14.09 -0.04
C GLY A 88 3.67 -15.58 -0.27
N HIS A 89 4.72 -16.35 -0.54
CA HIS A 89 4.62 -17.81 -0.69
C HIS A 89 4.55 -18.57 0.65
N ASN A 90 4.69 -17.88 1.80
CA ASN A 90 4.48 -18.50 3.09
C ASN A 90 2.97 -18.71 3.32
N PRO A 91 2.47 -19.96 3.50
CA PRO A 91 1.05 -20.24 3.68
C PRO A 91 0.47 -19.65 4.98
N GLU A 92 1.34 -19.33 5.95
CA GLU A 92 0.94 -18.74 7.23
C GLU A 92 0.69 -17.23 7.15
N LYS A 93 1.15 -16.57 6.07
CA LYS A 93 1.09 -15.11 5.93
C LYS A 93 -0.32 -14.53 6.09
N MET A 94 -1.32 -15.24 5.56
CA MET A 94 -2.72 -14.78 5.59
C MET A 94 -3.54 -15.40 6.73
N LYS A 95 -2.90 -16.10 7.67
CA LYS A 95 -3.59 -16.69 8.85
C LYS A 95 -4.10 -15.70 9.90
N PRO A 96 -3.45 -14.55 10.20
CA PRO A 96 -4.08 -13.55 11.04
C PRO A 96 -5.47 -13.22 10.50
N GLY A 97 -6.48 -13.15 11.37
CA GLY A 97 -7.87 -12.89 10.99
C GLY A 97 -8.02 -11.51 10.33
N ILE A 98 -7.71 -11.45 9.04
CA ILE A 98 -7.76 -10.24 8.22
C ILE A 98 -9.14 -10.18 7.60
N GLU A 99 -9.90 -9.13 7.90
CA GLU A 99 -11.19 -8.90 7.27
C GLU A 99 -10.99 -8.35 5.86
N ILE A 100 -11.45 -9.13 4.87
CA ILE A 100 -11.27 -8.86 3.45
C ILE A 100 -12.65 -8.73 2.82
N GLU A 101 -12.86 -7.63 2.12
CA GLU A 101 -13.99 -7.42 1.22
C GLU A 101 -13.57 -7.63 -0.23
N GLN A 102 -14.56 -7.74 -1.11
CA GLN A 102 -14.33 -7.75 -2.56
C GLN A 102 -14.46 -6.35 -3.14
N GLY A 103 -13.62 -6.01 -4.11
CA GLY A 103 -13.73 -4.78 -4.88
C GLY A 103 -15.11 -4.63 -5.52
N ARG A 104 -15.57 -3.41 -5.72
CA ARG A 104 -16.89 -3.09 -6.25
C ARG A 104 -16.94 -3.10 -7.78
N VAL A 105 -15.81 -2.83 -8.43
CA VAL A 105 -15.67 -2.72 -9.89
C VAL A 105 -14.73 -3.77 -10.44
N LEU A 106 -13.64 -4.06 -9.73
CA LEU A 106 -12.66 -5.06 -10.14
C LEU A 106 -12.66 -6.27 -9.17
N PRO A 107 -12.30 -7.48 -9.65
CA PRO A 107 -12.19 -8.67 -8.79
C PRO A 107 -10.87 -8.63 -8.00
N VAL A 108 -10.78 -7.74 -7.03
CA VAL A 108 -9.60 -7.53 -6.19
C VAL A 108 -9.95 -7.61 -4.71
N PRO A 109 -9.07 -8.11 -3.82
CA PRO A 109 -9.31 -8.07 -2.38
C PRO A 109 -9.09 -6.67 -1.84
N VAL A 110 -9.98 -6.23 -0.97
CA VAL A 110 -9.97 -4.94 -0.27
C VAL A 110 -9.86 -5.18 1.22
N LEU A 111 -8.99 -4.46 1.91
CA LEU A 111 -8.90 -4.53 3.37
C LEU A 111 -10.00 -3.67 3.99
N ALA A 112 -10.91 -4.30 4.74
CA ALA A 112 -11.98 -3.61 5.45
C ALA A 112 -11.48 -2.52 6.40
N ALA A 113 -10.28 -2.68 6.98
CA ALA A 113 -9.65 -1.71 7.87
C ALA A 113 -9.00 -0.50 7.16
N SER A 114 -8.94 -0.48 5.82
CA SER A 114 -8.37 0.64 5.07
C SER A 114 -9.43 1.66 4.71
N PRO A 115 -9.33 2.93 5.15
CA PRO A 115 -10.36 3.93 4.92
C PRO A 115 -10.40 4.45 3.47
N VAL A 116 -9.34 4.18 2.69
CA VAL A 116 -9.25 4.57 1.28
C VAL A 116 -8.58 3.46 0.48
N THR A 117 -9.25 2.96 -0.54
CA THR A 117 -8.73 1.92 -1.42
C THR A 117 -8.95 2.29 -2.87
N PHE A 118 -7.92 2.11 -3.68
CA PHE A 118 -7.98 2.24 -5.14
C PHE A 118 -8.13 0.86 -5.77
N GLU A 119 -9.06 0.70 -6.70
CA GLU A 119 -9.14 -0.46 -7.59
C GLU A 119 -8.43 -0.11 -8.90
N LEU A 120 -7.34 -0.80 -9.19
CA LEU A 120 -6.40 -0.46 -10.23
C LEU A 120 -6.33 -1.52 -11.32
N GLU A 121 -6.34 -1.08 -12.59
CA GLU A 121 -6.12 -1.92 -13.77
C GLU A 121 -4.80 -1.53 -14.44
N VAL A 122 -3.90 -2.48 -14.60
CA VAL A 122 -2.60 -2.23 -15.26
C VAL A 122 -2.78 -2.10 -16.76
N ARG A 123 -2.39 -0.96 -17.30
CA ARG A 123 -2.37 -0.68 -18.75
C ARG A 123 -1.05 -1.05 -19.40
N GLN A 124 0.05 -0.82 -18.67
CA GLN A 124 1.38 -1.05 -19.20
C GLN A 124 2.34 -1.48 -18.09
N PHE A 125 3.17 -2.47 -18.40
CA PHE A 125 4.34 -2.84 -17.62
C PHE A 125 5.58 -2.27 -18.29
N ILE A 126 6.43 -1.60 -17.53
CA ILE A 126 7.72 -1.06 -17.96
C ILE A 126 8.79 -1.81 -17.17
N PRO A 127 9.51 -2.76 -17.78
CA PRO A 127 10.51 -3.56 -17.10
C PRO A 127 11.72 -2.69 -16.70
N LEU A 128 12.26 -2.97 -15.52
CA LEU A 128 13.52 -2.45 -15.01
C LEU A 128 14.49 -3.62 -14.81
N ASN A 129 15.78 -3.34 -14.51
CA ASN A 129 16.77 -4.39 -14.27
C ASN A 129 16.39 -5.31 -13.09
N ASP A 130 15.84 -4.74 -12.01
CA ASP A 130 15.42 -5.48 -10.82
C ASP A 130 14.05 -4.99 -10.33
N GLY A 131 13.04 -5.13 -11.17
CA GLY A 131 11.69 -4.68 -10.85
C GLY A 131 10.93 -4.24 -12.09
N GLU A 132 9.84 -3.52 -11.86
CA GLU A 132 9.05 -2.94 -12.94
C GLU A 132 8.22 -1.76 -12.44
N VAL A 133 7.89 -0.87 -13.36
CA VAL A 133 6.88 0.16 -13.19
C VAL A 133 5.60 -0.27 -13.88
N MET A 134 4.49 -0.09 -13.22
CA MET A 134 3.15 -0.32 -13.75
C MET A 134 2.45 1.02 -13.93
N LEU A 135 2.00 1.31 -15.14
CA LEU A 135 1.07 2.42 -15.40
C LEU A 135 -0.36 1.87 -15.30
N CYS A 136 -1.12 2.43 -14.38
CA CYS A 136 -2.44 1.90 -14.01
C CYS A 136 -3.53 2.96 -14.21
N ARG A 137 -4.69 2.49 -14.70
CA ARG A 137 -5.95 3.25 -14.65
C ARG A 137 -6.58 3.07 -13.28
N ILE A 138 -7.09 4.14 -12.70
CA ILE A 138 -7.98 4.06 -11.53
C ILE A 138 -9.37 3.71 -12.05
N ARG A 139 -9.87 2.51 -11.69
CA ARG A 139 -11.21 2.06 -12.08
C ARG A 139 -12.26 2.42 -11.06
N ASN A 140 -11.86 2.52 -9.80
CA ASN A 140 -12.72 2.92 -8.70
C ASN A 140 -11.89 3.40 -7.52
N VAL A 141 -12.50 4.22 -6.66
CA VAL A 141 -11.95 4.61 -5.35
C VAL A 141 -13.03 4.33 -4.31
N LEU A 142 -12.70 3.47 -3.36
CA LEU A 142 -13.53 3.19 -2.19
C LEU A 142 -13.08 4.09 -1.04
N GLN A 143 -14.03 4.65 -0.31
CA GLN A 143 -13.78 5.42 0.90
C GLN A 143 -14.79 5.04 1.96
N ASP A 144 -14.39 5.05 3.22
CA ASP A 144 -15.31 4.91 4.34
C ASP A 144 -16.46 5.93 4.24
N ALA A 145 -17.69 5.51 4.50
CA ALA A 145 -18.86 6.38 4.42
C ALA A 145 -18.71 7.62 5.32
N ALA A 146 -18.16 7.46 6.52
CA ALA A 146 -17.88 8.58 7.43
C ALA A 146 -16.89 9.59 6.84
N LEU A 147 -15.96 9.14 6.01
CA LEU A 147 -15.00 10.00 5.32
C LEU A 147 -15.63 10.70 4.12
N ALA A 148 -16.41 9.97 3.30
CA ALA A 148 -17.04 10.47 2.09
C ALA A 148 -18.20 11.44 2.39
N GLU A 149 -19.08 11.09 3.33
CA GLU A 149 -20.31 11.80 3.66
C GLU A 149 -20.16 12.74 4.86
N GLY A 150 -19.09 12.61 5.64
CA GLY A 150 -18.84 13.42 6.82
C GLY A 150 -18.65 14.91 6.49
N THR A 151 -19.14 15.78 7.38
CA THR A 151 -19.11 17.25 7.24
C THR A 151 -17.77 17.89 7.64
N GLY A 152 -16.82 17.10 8.14
CA GLY A 152 -15.49 17.58 8.56
C GLY A 152 -14.69 18.21 7.42
N SER A 153 -13.88 19.21 7.73
CA SER A 153 -12.93 19.82 6.80
C SER A 153 -11.86 18.80 6.34
N SER A 154 -11.21 19.07 5.22
CA SER A 154 -10.13 18.20 4.72
C SER A 154 -9.00 17.96 5.74
N PRO A 155 -8.53 18.95 6.52
CA PRO A 155 -7.56 18.72 7.60
C PRO A 155 -8.08 17.78 8.70
N GLU A 156 -9.35 17.90 9.10
CA GLU A 156 -9.96 17.04 10.12
C GLU A 156 -10.10 15.59 9.61
N LYS A 157 -10.56 15.42 8.38
CA LYS A 157 -10.64 14.11 7.71
C LYS A 157 -9.25 13.46 7.58
N LEU A 158 -8.24 14.22 7.16
CA LEU A 158 -6.88 13.71 7.06
C LEU A 158 -6.31 13.30 8.42
N ALA A 159 -6.60 14.08 9.46
CA ALA A 159 -6.20 13.74 10.83
C ALA A 159 -6.89 12.48 11.36
N ALA A 160 -8.16 12.25 10.98
CA ALA A 160 -8.91 11.05 11.35
C ALA A 160 -8.40 9.79 10.59
N ILE A 161 -8.01 9.93 9.32
CA ILE A 161 -7.39 8.84 8.55
C ILE A 161 -6.04 8.43 9.18
N ALA A 162 -5.27 9.38 9.68
CA ALA A 162 -3.93 9.18 10.24
C ALA A 162 -3.03 8.33 9.31
N PRO A 163 -2.78 8.75 8.04
CA PRO A 163 -1.99 7.97 7.10
C PRO A 163 -0.53 7.87 7.56
N VAL A 164 0.10 6.75 7.23
CA VAL A 164 1.51 6.48 7.55
C VAL A 164 2.39 6.77 6.34
N HIS A 165 3.55 7.35 6.60
CA HIS A 165 4.61 7.57 5.63
C HIS A 165 5.86 6.79 6.00
N THR A 166 6.70 6.50 5.01
CA THR A 166 8.01 5.89 5.21
C THR A 166 9.11 6.72 4.58
N THR A 167 10.22 6.86 5.30
CA THR A 167 11.50 7.37 4.84
C THR A 167 12.59 6.88 5.80
N CYS A 168 13.87 6.94 5.42
CA CYS A 168 14.99 6.53 6.27
C CYS A 168 14.81 5.12 6.89
N ARG A 169 14.13 4.20 6.19
CA ARG A 169 13.76 2.84 6.67
C ARG A 169 12.97 2.82 7.98
N ARG A 170 12.18 3.89 8.23
CA ARG A 170 11.31 4.03 9.39
C ARG A 170 9.91 4.44 8.95
N TYR A 171 8.96 4.24 9.84
CA TYR A 171 7.58 4.68 9.68
C TYR A 171 7.34 5.95 10.48
N PHE A 172 6.57 6.85 9.92
CA PHE A 172 6.20 8.11 10.55
C PHE A 172 4.70 8.33 10.40
N SER A 173 4.08 8.90 11.45
CA SER A 173 2.75 9.48 11.33
C SER A 173 2.78 10.61 10.31
N TRP A 174 1.64 10.98 9.78
CA TRP A 174 1.55 12.14 8.89
C TRP A 174 1.99 13.46 9.57
N LYS A 175 1.99 13.51 10.90
CA LYS A 175 2.51 14.63 11.70
C LYS A 175 4.01 14.56 11.98
N GLY A 176 4.70 13.50 11.54
CA GLY A 176 6.13 13.33 11.69
C GLY A 176 6.55 12.61 13.00
N THR A 177 5.60 12.04 13.77
CA THR A 177 5.94 11.19 14.92
C THR A 177 6.56 9.88 14.42
N ASP A 178 7.68 9.48 15.01
CA ASP A 178 8.33 8.20 14.73
C ASP A 178 7.48 7.02 15.26
N LEU A 179 7.11 6.10 14.38
CA LEU A 179 6.30 4.92 14.67
C LEU A 179 7.12 3.63 14.73
N GLY A 180 8.43 3.69 14.49
CA GLY A 180 9.36 2.57 14.54
C GLY A 180 10.07 2.30 13.22
N ALA A 181 11.15 1.50 13.28
CA ALA A 181 11.85 1.00 12.09
C ALA A 181 11.02 -0.09 11.38
N TRP A 182 11.36 -0.38 10.14
CA TRP A 182 10.74 -1.49 9.41
C TRP A 182 10.95 -2.81 10.17
N GLY A 183 9.86 -3.55 10.41
CA GLY A 183 9.83 -4.78 11.20
C GLY A 183 9.53 -4.57 12.69
N GLU A 184 9.62 -3.36 13.25
CA GLU A 184 9.30 -3.11 14.66
C GLU A 184 7.79 -3.12 14.97
N PRO A 185 6.91 -2.48 14.17
CA PRO A 185 5.47 -2.47 14.47
C PRO A 185 4.84 -3.86 14.49
N MET A 186 5.28 -4.79 13.64
CA MET A 186 4.76 -6.16 13.60
C MET A 186 4.99 -6.92 14.91
N ALA A 187 6.03 -6.58 15.68
CA ALA A 187 6.30 -7.26 16.96
C ALA A 187 5.15 -7.04 17.96
N LYS A 188 4.43 -5.92 17.89
CA LYS A 188 3.26 -5.65 18.73
C LYS A 188 2.07 -6.56 18.38
N MET A 189 1.95 -6.95 17.12
CA MET A 189 0.91 -7.87 16.66
C MET A 189 1.21 -9.33 17.08
N ILE A 190 2.47 -9.76 16.93
CA ILE A 190 2.90 -11.12 17.28
C ILE A 190 2.76 -11.38 18.79
N SER A 191 2.96 -10.35 19.63
CA SER A 191 2.81 -10.48 21.09
C SER A 191 1.34 -10.52 21.56
N ALA A 192 0.38 -10.24 20.69
CA ALA A 192 -1.05 -10.20 21.00
C ALA A 192 -1.82 -11.46 20.51
N ILE A 193 -1.13 -12.36 19.81
CA ILE A 193 -1.60 -13.68 19.36
C ILE A 193 -1.04 -14.78 20.27
#